data_fb6b985cc1c74c03a8dc16012f86a474
#
_entry.id   fb6b985cc1c74c03a8dc16012f86a474
#
_cell.length_a   1.000
_cell.length_b   1.000
_cell.length_c   1.000
_cell.angle_alpha   90.00
_cell.angle_beta   90.00
_cell.angle_gamma   90.00
#
_symmetry.space_group_name_H-M   'P 1'
#
loop_
_entity.id
_entity.type
_entity.pdbx_description
1 polymer ?
#
loop_
_entity_poly.entity_id
_entity_poly.type
_entity_poly.pdbx_seq_one_letter_code
_entity_poly.pdbx_strand_id
1 'polypeptide(L)' 'MVEVVVALLMIVNGEIKEHRIQKSMSNCLKGKRIAMRTNTGNNIEYQCIKSKAE' A
#
# COMPACT_ATOMS: atom_id res chain seq x y z
N MET A 1 -15.79 -17.02 7.49
CA MET A 1 -14.36 -17.00 7.80
C MET A 1 -13.79 -15.60 7.57
N VAL A 2 -12.95 -15.18 8.48
CA VAL A 2 -12.29 -13.89 8.33
C VAL A 2 -10.96 -14.11 7.62
N GLU A 3 -10.78 -13.42 6.52
CA GLU A 3 -9.51 -13.46 5.79
C GLU A 3 -8.71 -12.21 6.08
N VAL A 4 -7.41 -12.38 6.22
CA VAL A 4 -6.52 -11.26 6.40
C VAL A 4 -6.04 -10.83 5.02
N VAL A 5 -6.26 -9.58 4.69
CA VAL A 5 -5.78 -8.98 3.45
C VAL A 5 -4.81 -7.85 3.78
N VAL A 6 -4.01 -7.49 2.81
CA VAL A 6 -3.05 -6.41 2.97
C VAL A 6 -3.51 -5.23 2.12
N ALA A 7 -3.53 -4.06 2.72
CA ALA A 7 -3.90 -2.84 2.01
C ALA A 7 -2.65 -2.00 1.75
N LEU A 8 -2.48 -1.59 0.49
CA LEU A 8 -1.43 -0.67 0.10
C LEU A 8 -2.03 0.73 0.04
N LEU A 9 -1.49 1.62 0.85
CA LEU A 9 -1.96 3.00 0.93
C LEU A 9 -0.95 3.92 0.25
N MET A 10 -1.44 4.78 -0.61
CA MET A 10 -0.62 5.85 -1.18
C MET A 10 -0.95 7.16 -0.48
N ILE A 11 0.03 7.70 0.21
CA ILE A 11 -0.13 8.92 0.99
C ILE A 11 0.65 10.04 0.32
N VAL A 12 -0.04 11.13 0.01
CA VAL A 12 0.57 12.31 -0.62
C VAL A 12 0.33 13.50 0.29
N ASN A 13 1.41 14.14 0.72
CA ASN A 13 1.34 15.31 1.62
C ASN A 13 0.52 15.04 2.89
N GLY A 14 0.64 13.83 3.41
CA GLY A 14 -0.08 13.45 4.63
C GLY A 14 -1.52 13.00 4.41
N GLU A 15 -1.97 12.95 3.16
CA GLU A 15 -3.34 12.51 2.83
C GLU A 15 -3.32 11.22 2.05
N ILE A 16 -4.23 10.32 2.39
CA ILE A 16 -4.37 9.06 1.66
C ILE A 16 -5.09 9.33 0.35
N LYS A 17 -4.38 9.09 -0.76
CA LYS A 17 -4.94 9.32 -2.10
C LYS A 17 -5.44 8.04 -2.75
N GLU A 18 -4.82 6.92 -2.45
CA GLU A 18 -5.22 5.63 -2.99
C GLU A 18 -5.19 4.57 -1.91
N HIS A 19 -6.06 3.59 -2.08
CA HIS A 19 -6.16 2.44 -1.19
C HIS A 19 -6.39 1.23 -2.07
N ARG A 20 -5.43 0.31 -2.08
CA ARG A 20 -5.51 -0.90 -2.90
C ARG A 20 -5.37 -2.14 -2.02
N ILE A 21 -6.22 -3.10 -2.26
CA ILE A 21 -6.17 -4.37 -1.54
C ILE A 21 -5.25 -5.33 -2.29
N GLN A 22 -4.28 -5.87 -1.57
CA GLN A 22 -3.34 -6.84 -2.10
C GLN A 22 -3.62 -8.20 -1.46
N LYS A 23 -3.29 -9.26 -2.17
CA LYS A 23 -3.55 -10.61 -1.66
C LYS A 23 -2.54 -11.05 -0.60
N SER A 24 -1.36 -10.49 -0.63
CA SER A 24 -0.32 -10.86 0.32
C SER A 24 0.59 -9.67 0.62
N MET A 25 1.25 -9.75 1.78
CA MET A 25 2.21 -8.71 2.16
C MET A 25 3.37 -8.66 1.16
N SER A 26 3.77 -9.79 0.63
CA SER A 26 4.83 -9.86 -0.37
C SER A 26 4.49 -9.03 -1.60
N ASN A 27 3.27 -9.17 -2.10
CA ASN A 27 2.81 -8.38 -3.24
C ASN A 27 2.75 -6.89 -2.91
N CYS A 28 2.30 -6.56 -1.70
CA CYS A 28 2.23 -5.18 -1.26
C CYS A 28 3.61 -4.54 -1.21
N LEU A 29 4.58 -5.23 -0.61
CA LEU A 29 5.94 -4.72 -0.51
C LEU A 29 6.58 -4.57 -1.87
N LYS A 30 6.32 -5.50 -2.77
CA LYS A 30 6.83 -5.45 -4.13
C LYS A 30 6.27 -4.24 -4.88
N GLY A 31 4.97 -4.03 -4.79
CA GLY A 31 4.32 -2.87 -5.41
C GLY A 31 4.81 -1.57 -4.81
N LYS A 32 4.98 -1.54 -3.48
CA LYS A 32 5.52 -0.38 -2.79
C LYS A 32 6.92 -0.02 -3.30
N ARG A 33 7.78 -1.03 -3.41
CA ARG A 33 9.16 -0.82 -3.87
C ARG A 33 9.20 -0.27 -5.28
N ILE A 34 8.41 -0.84 -6.18
CA ILE A 34 8.35 -0.40 -7.58
C ILE A 34 7.82 1.03 -7.66
N ALA A 35 6.76 1.32 -6.90
CA ALA A 35 6.16 2.65 -6.91
C ALA A 35 7.12 3.71 -6.36
N MET A 36 7.87 3.38 -5.30
CA MET A 36 8.83 4.30 -4.73
C MET A 36 9.98 4.61 -5.69
N ARG A 37 10.38 3.63 -6.51
CA ARG A 37 11.41 3.86 -7.51
C ARG A 37 10.93 4.79 -8.62
N THR A 38 9.65 4.68 -8.97
CA THR A 38 9.07 5.47 -10.06
C THR A 38 8.76 6.90 -9.62
N ASN A 39 8.36 7.07 -8.35
CA ASN A 39 7.94 8.37 -7.83
C ASN A 39 8.99 8.98 -6.91
N THR A 40 10.15 9.29 -7.47
CA THR A 40 11.21 9.93 -6.70
C THR A 40 11.00 11.44 -6.63
N GLY A 41 11.30 12.03 -5.48
CA GLY A 41 11.33 13.47 -5.31
C GLY A 41 10.02 14.14 -4.93
N ASN A 42 8.95 13.39 -4.72
CA ASN A 42 7.66 13.92 -4.28
C ASN A 42 7.38 13.46 -2.85
N ASN A 43 6.49 14.19 -2.16
CA ASN A 43 6.08 13.82 -0.81
C ASN A 43 5.06 12.68 -0.84
N ILE A 44 5.43 11.59 -1.48
CA ILE A 44 4.58 10.42 -1.63
C ILE A 44 5.11 9.31 -0.75
N GLU A 45 4.25 8.75 0.07
CA GLU A 45 4.59 7.64 0.94
C GLU A 45 3.65 6.48 0.65
N TYR A 46 4.18 5.28 0.80
CA TYR A 46 3.41 4.05 0.64
C TYR A 46 3.47 3.26 1.93
N GLN A 47 2.35 2.73 2.34
CA GLN A 47 2.27 1.89 3.54
C GLN A 47 1.51 0.62 3.25
N CYS A 48 2.01 -0.48 3.82
CA CYS A 48 1.32 -1.76 3.75
C CYS A 48 0.78 -2.07 5.14
N ILE A 49 -0.53 -2.18 5.24
CA ILE A 49 -1.18 -2.52 6.50
C ILE A 49 -1.98 -3.80 6.34
N LYS A 50 -2.09 -4.54 7.43
CA LYS A 50 -2.93 -5.74 7.45
C LYS A 50 -4.33 -5.35 7.90
N SER A 51 -5.31 -5.84 7.16
CA SER A 51 -6.71 -5.60 7.47
C SER A 51 -7.48 -6.91 7.43
N LYS A 52 -8.63 -6.93 8.05
CA LYS A 52 -9.51 -8.09 8.00
C LYS A 52 -10.61 -7.83 7.00
N ALA A 53 -10.79 -8.76 6.08
CA ALA A 53 -11.87 -8.72 5.12
C ALA A 53 -12.90 -9.77 5.51
N GLU A 54 -14.15 -9.37 5.54
CA GLU A 54 -15.26 -10.29 5.78
C GLU A 54 -15.88 -10.74 4.48
#